data_7d1c60f1cefbfb6f979d56066d796525
#
_entry.id   7d1c60f1cefbfb6f979d56066d796525
#
_cell.length_a   1.000
_cell.length_b   1.000
_cell.length_c   1.000
_cell.angle_alpha   90.00
_cell.angle_beta   90.00
_cell.angle_gamma   90.00
#
_symmetry.space_group_name_H-M   'P 1'
#
loop_
_entity.id
_entity.type
_entity.pdbx_description
1 polymer ?
#
loop_
_entity_poly.entity_id
_entity_poly.type
_entity_poly.pdbx_seq_one_letter_code
_entity_poly.pdbx_strand_id
1 'polypeptide(L)'
;MTQDQIYLIFISCIAALIFCGVAYLFFRQKYPYFAKDTLLTKSELHFYESLKQVTPSNVGIAFKVRLADLISCDDKNWGRGYGRHIAAKHIDFTLYDIHTTQILACIELDDRSHDRPDRKRRDKFVNNAF
;
A
#
# COMPACT_ATOMS: atom_id res chain seq x y z
N MET A 1 -52.49 -29.36 -6.41
CA MET A 1 -51.31 -29.47 -5.55
C MET A 1 -51.79 -30.05 -4.25
N THR A 2 -51.23 -31.18 -3.83
CA THR A 2 -51.63 -31.82 -2.58
C THR A 2 -51.02 -31.12 -1.38
N GLN A 3 -51.63 -31.25 -0.20
CA GLN A 3 -51.13 -30.66 1.05
C GLN A 3 -49.64 -31.02 1.29
N ASP A 4 -49.28 -32.27 1.02
CA ASP A 4 -47.93 -32.80 1.19
C ASP A 4 -46.91 -32.14 0.24
N GLN A 5 -47.30 -31.79 -0.98
CA GLN A 5 -46.45 -31.05 -1.94
C GLN A 5 -46.15 -29.65 -1.44
N ILE A 6 -47.12 -28.99 -0.77
CA ILE A 6 -46.92 -27.66 -0.20
C ILE A 6 -45.91 -27.70 0.95
N TYR A 7 -46.04 -28.71 1.85
CA TYR A 7 -45.06 -28.88 2.94
C TYR A 7 -43.66 -29.19 2.44
N LEU A 8 -43.50 -30.03 1.42
CA LEU A 8 -42.20 -30.33 0.83
C LEU A 8 -41.53 -29.08 0.22
N ILE A 9 -42.29 -28.22 -0.47
CA ILE A 9 -41.77 -26.97 -1.00
C ILE A 9 -41.34 -26.04 0.14
N PHE A 10 -42.14 -25.94 1.21
CA PHE A 10 -41.81 -25.07 2.34
C PHE A 10 -40.49 -25.50 3.04
N ILE A 11 -40.35 -26.82 3.27
CA ILE A 11 -39.14 -27.40 3.88
C ILE A 11 -37.91 -27.18 2.99
N SER A 12 -38.04 -27.35 1.67
CA SER A 12 -36.94 -27.14 0.73
C SER A 12 -36.49 -25.65 0.66
N CYS A 13 -37.44 -24.70 0.73
CA CYS A 13 -37.13 -23.28 0.80
C CYS A 13 -36.39 -22.90 2.09
N ILE A 14 -36.82 -23.45 3.24
CA ILE A 14 -36.13 -23.20 4.52
C ILE A 14 -34.72 -23.81 4.48
N ALA A 15 -34.55 -25.02 3.97
CA ALA A 15 -33.24 -25.64 3.83
C ALA A 15 -32.30 -24.84 2.92
N ALA A 16 -32.81 -24.31 1.80
CA ALA A 16 -32.04 -23.44 0.89
C ALA A 16 -31.63 -22.13 1.56
N LEU A 17 -32.50 -21.48 2.33
CA LEU A 17 -32.19 -20.28 3.09
C LEU A 17 -31.11 -20.53 4.15
N ILE A 18 -31.22 -21.64 4.89
CA ILE A 18 -30.18 -22.01 5.87
C ILE A 18 -28.84 -22.27 5.17
N PHE A 19 -28.86 -23.02 4.08
CA PHE A 19 -27.66 -23.29 3.30
C PHE A 19 -27.00 -22.00 2.77
N CYS A 20 -27.79 -21.09 2.20
CA CYS A 20 -27.29 -19.78 1.75
C CYS A 20 -26.72 -18.94 2.91
N GLY A 21 -27.38 -18.96 4.08
CA GLY A 21 -26.91 -18.29 5.28
C GLY A 21 -25.56 -18.84 5.78
N VAL A 22 -25.45 -20.17 5.84
CA VAL A 22 -24.20 -20.85 6.23
C VAL A 22 -23.10 -20.59 5.20
N ALA A 23 -23.39 -20.70 3.91
CA ALA A 23 -22.45 -20.39 2.83
C ALA A 23 -21.97 -18.93 2.92
N TYR A 24 -22.89 -17.98 3.13
CA TYR A 24 -22.53 -16.56 3.33
C TYR A 24 -21.55 -16.36 4.50
N LEU A 25 -21.78 -17.03 5.65
CA LEU A 25 -20.88 -16.94 6.80
C LEU A 25 -19.51 -17.58 6.51
N PHE A 26 -19.48 -18.67 5.76
CA PHE A 26 -18.23 -19.33 5.36
C PHE A 26 -17.42 -18.53 4.34
N PHE A 27 -18.09 -17.92 3.36
CA PHE A 27 -17.44 -17.12 2.32
C PHE A 27 -17.23 -15.66 2.71
N ARG A 28 -17.69 -15.22 3.88
CA ARG A 28 -17.42 -13.89 4.41
C ARG A 28 -15.92 -13.77 4.70
N GLN A 29 -15.19 -13.20 3.75
CA GLN A 29 -13.74 -12.97 3.83
C GLN A 29 -13.44 -12.06 5.01
N LYS A 30 -12.85 -12.61 6.06
CA LYS A 30 -12.24 -11.81 7.12
C LYS A 30 -10.87 -11.37 6.63
N TYR A 31 -10.72 -10.11 6.33
CA TYR A 31 -9.40 -9.55 5.99
C TYR A 31 -8.50 -9.57 7.22
N PRO A 32 -7.30 -10.19 7.15
CA PRO A 32 -6.39 -10.33 8.29
C PRO A 32 -5.56 -9.06 8.49
N TYR A 33 -6.17 -7.89 8.31
CA TYR A 33 -5.49 -6.61 8.40
C TYR A 33 -5.73 -5.94 9.75
N PHE A 34 -4.71 -5.31 10.27
CA PHE A 34 -4.77 -4.48 11.46
C PHE A 34 -4.04 -3.16 11.21
N ALA A 35 -4.45 -2.11 11.90
CA ALA A 35 -3.78 -0.82 11.84
C ALA A 35 -2.42 -0.89 12.52
N LYS A 36 -1.42 -0.20 11.95
CA LYS A 36 -0.13 0.02 12.60
C LYS A 36 -0.21 1.23 13.51
N ASP A 37 0.46 1.20 14.65
CA ASP A 37 0.46 2.29 15.61
C ASP A 37 1.25 3.52 15.12
N THR A 38 2.27 3.30 14.28
CA THR A 38 3.17 4.36 13.78
C THR A 38 3.49 4.18 12.31
N LEU A 39 3.67 5.30 11.60
CA LEU A 39 4.12 5.32 10.20
C LEU A 39 5.63 5.14 10.09
N LEU A 40 6.39 5.68 11.06
CA LEU A 40 7.84 5.73 11.04
C LEU A 40 8.44 4.76 12.05
N THR A 41 9.57 4.17 11.71
CA THR A 41 10.44 3.48 12.65
C THR A 41 11.14 4.49 13.57
N LYS A 42 11.81 4.02 14.63
CA LYS A 42 12.54 4.90 15.55
C LYS A 42 13.66 5.69 14.86
N SER A 43 14.40 5.07 13.95
CA SER A 43 15.46 5.73 13.17
C SER A 43 14.90 6.77 12.21
N GLU A 44 13.82 6.43 11.51
CA GLU A 44 13.13 7.37 10.62
C GLU A 44 12.52 8.55 11.38
N LEU A 45 11.94 8.32 12.56
CA LEU A 45 11.41 9.39 13.40
C LEU A 45 12.52 10.35 13.86
N HIS A 46 13.66 9.84 14.31
CA HIS A 46 14.80 10.66 14.69
C HIS A 46 15.35 11.51 13.52
N PHE A 47 15.42 10.92 12.32
CA PHE A 47 15.80 11.66 11.13
C PHE A 47 14.77 12.73 10.78
N TYR A 48 13.47 12.41 10.85
CA TYR A 48 12.40 13.36 10.62
C TYR A 48 12.47 14.57 11.54
N GLU A 49 12.73 14.37 12.84
CA GLU A 49 12.88 15.46 13.80
C GLU A 49 14.01 16.42 13.39
N SER A 50 15.14 15.88 12.94
CA SER A 50 16.27 16.68 12.42
C SER A 50 15.93 17.37 11.12
N LEU A 51 15.30 16.66 10.18
CA LEU A 51 14.87 17.19 8.88
C LEU A 51 13.90 18.36 9.04
N LYS A 52 12.93 18.21 9.94
CA LYS A 52 11.93 19.25 10.24
C LYS A 52 12.55 20.56 10.73
N GLN A 53 13.66 20.50 11.49
CA GLN A 53 14.32 21.70 12.01
C GLN A 53 14.97 22.56 10.91
N VAL A 54 15.42 21.92 9.82
CA VAL A 54 16.11 22.59 8.72
C VAL A 54 15.22 22.85 7.51
N THR A 55 14.00 22.31 7.52
CA THR A 55 13.04 22.44 6.40
C THR A 55 12.33 23.79 6.50
N PRO A 56 12.33 24.63 5.44
CA PRO A 56 11.58 25.89 5.40
C PRO A 56 10.07 25.67 5.54
N SER A 57 9.36 26.70 6.03
CA SER A 57 7.91 26.63 6.28
C SER A 57 7.02 26.42 5.04
N ASN A 58 7.54 26.78 3.86
CA ASN A 58 6.87 26.55 2.57
C ASN A 58 7.15 25.16 1.97
N VAL A 59 7.88 24.30 2.68
CA VAL A 59 8.21 22.95 2.22
C VAL A 59 7.52 21.93 3.11
N GLY A 60 6.71 21.06 2.52
CA GLY A 60 6.07 19.93 3.17
C GLY A 60 6.96 18.69 3.16
N ILE A 61 6.77 17.81 4.16
CA ILE A 61 7.46 16.53 4.27
C ILE A 61 6.40 15.43 4.24
N ALA A 62 6.39 14.61 3.20
CA ALA A 62 5.56 13.42 3.09
C ALA A 62 6.37 12.15 3.41
N PHE A 63 5.69 11.15 4.01
CA PHE A 63 6.30 9.89 4.42
C PHE A 63 5.83 8.74 3.55
N LYS A 64 6.72 7.79 3.25
CA LYS A 64 6.37 6.51 2.60
C LYS A 64 5.58 6.69 1.31
N VAL A 65 5.96 7.70 0.51
CA VAL A 65 5.32 7.97 -0.78
C VAL A 65 5.69 6.87 -1.76
N ARG A 66 4.69 6.29 -2.45
CA ARG A 66 4.99 5.25 -3.45
C ARG A 66 5.81 5.84 -4.58
N LEU A 67 6.78 5.08 -5.04
CA LEU A 67 7.62 5.51 -6.16
C LEU A 67 6.78 5.79 -7.43
N ALA A 68 5.69 5.04 -7.65
CA ALA A 68 4.75 5.26 -8.76
C ALA A 68 3.93 6.56 -8.67
N ASP A 69 3.90 7.22 -7.51
CA ASP A 69 3.27 8.53 -7.34
C ASP A 69 4.27 9.68 -7.62
N LEU A 70 5.56 9.37 -7.71
CA LEU A 70 6.67 10.31 -7.96
C LEU A 70 7.18 10.24 -9.38
N ILE A 71 7.23 9.04 -9.97
CA ILE A 71 7.68 8.79 -11.34
C ILE A 71 6.71 7.89 -12.07
N SER A 72 6.68 7.99 -13.38
CA SER A 72 5.86 7.16 -14.26
C SER A 72 6.67 6.63 -15.43
N CYS A 73 6.13 5.67 -16.15
CA CYS A 73 6.62 5.24 -17.45
C CYS A 73 5.45 5.18 -18.43
N ASP A 74 5.74 5.07 -19.73
CA ASP A 74 4.71 4.93 -20.76
C ASP A 74 3.88 3.62 -20.60
N ASP A 75 2.68 3.59 -21.17
CA ASP A 75 1.74 2.46 -21.05
C ASP A 75 2.33 1.13 -21.53
N LYS A 76 3.16 1.18 -22.58
CA LYS A 76 3.83 0.01 -23.13
C LYS A 76 4.80 -0.61 -22.14
N ASN A 77 5.59 0.21 -21.46
CA ASN A 77 6.54 -0.23 -20.45
C ASN A 77 5.82 -0.58 -19.15
N TRP A 78 4.75 0.13 -18.79
CA TRP A 78 3.90 -0.23 -17.66
C TRP A 78 3.39 -1.68 -17.78
N GLY A 79 2.84 -2.05 -18.92
CA GLY A 79 2.35 -3.40 -19.22
C GLY A 79 3.45 -4.48 -19.23
N ARG A 80 4.71 -4.12 -19.51
CA ARG A 80 5.88 -5.02 -19.48
C ARG A 80 6.41 -5.31 -18.08
N GLY A 81 5.79 -4.77 -17.04
CA GLY A 81 6.14 -5.02 -15.64
C GLY A 81 6.96 -3.91 -14.97
N TYR A 82 7.45 -2.90 -15.69
CA TYR A 82 8.16 -1.77 -15.11
C TYR A 82 7.25 -1.01 -14.12
N GLY A 83 5.95 -0.86 -14.42
CA GLY A 83 4.99 -0.27 -13.49
C GLY A 83 4.90 -0.98 -12.15
N ARG A 84 4.95 -2.32 -12.12
CA ARG A 84 4.96 -3.10 -10.88
C ARG A 84 6.23 -2.87 -10.05
N HIS A 85 7.38 -2.65 -10.71
CA HIS A 85 8.62 -2.37 -10.01
C HIS A 85 8.58 -1.07 -9.22
N ILE A 86 7.93 -0.02 -9.76
CA ILE A 86 7.79 1.27 -9.09
C ILE A 86 6.61 1.27 -8.11
N ALA A 87 5.50 0.57 -8.42
CA ALA A 87 4.31 0.53 -7.56
C ALA A 87 4.54 -0.16 -6.21
N ALA A 88 5.47 -1.13 -6.15
CA ALA A 88 5.79 -1.87 -4.93
C ALA A 88 6.85 -1.19 -4.04
N LYS A 89 7.39 -0.04 -4.46
CA LYS A 89 8.45 0.68 -3.75
C LYS A 89 7.94 1.98 -3.16
N HIS A 90 8.56 2.40 -2.06
CA HIS A 90 8.27 3.64 -1.37
C HIS A 90 9.57 4.38 -1.11
N ILE A 91 9.50 5.69 -1.17
CA ILE A 91 10.54 6.61 -0.72
C ILE A 91 10.23 6.98 0.74
N ASP A 92 11.24 6.98 1.61
CA ASP A 92 11.04 7.21 3.04
C ASP A 92 10.53 8.63 3.32
N PHE A 93 11.13 9.65 2.68
CA PHE A 93 10.70 11.04 2.79
C PHE A 93 10.70 11.72 1.42
N THR A 94 9.67 12.51 1.15
CA THR A 94 9.55 13.34 -0.04
C THR A 94 9.31 14.78 0.40
N LEU A 95 10.19 15.69 -0.03
CA LEU A 95 10.00 17.13 0.17
C LEU A 95 9.24 17.70 -1.01
N TYR A 96 8.26 18.54 -0.73
CA TYR A 96 7.45 19.19 -1.76
C TYR A 96 7.09 20.63 -1.38
N ASP A 97 6.88 21.49 -2.36
CA ASP A 97 6.35 22.84 -2.14
C ASP A 97 4.88 22.74 -1.74
N ILE A 98 4.48 23.34 -0.60
CA ILE A 98 3.12 23.22 -0.06
C ILE A 98 2.05 23.93 -0.88
N HIS A 99 2.43 24.90 -1.74
CA HIS A 99 1.49 25.67 -2.56
C HIS A 99 1.27 25.04 -3.94
N THR A 100 2.35 24.53 -4.54
CA THR A 100 2.35 23.99 -5.91
C THR A 100 2.31 22.46 -5.94
N THR A 101 2.58 21.79 -4.81
CA THR A 101 2.79 20.35 -4.70
C THR A 101 3.97 19.81 -5.54
N GLN A 102 4.83 20.69 -6.05
CA GLN A 102 6.02 20.31 -6.80
C GLN A 102 6.98 19.49 -5.93
N ILE A 103 7.46 18.36 -6.44
CA ILE A 103 8.45 17.53 -5.77
C ILE A 103 9.80 18.27 -5.81
N LEU A 104 10.40 18.48 -4.65
CA LEU A 104 11.67 19.19 -4.48
C LEU A 104 12.83 18.21 -4.25
N ALA A 105 12.61 17.17 -3.45
CA ALA A 105 13.61 16.16 -3.16
C ALA A 105 12.98 14.86 -2.69
N CYS A 106 13.68 13.75 -2.93
CA CYS A 106 13.37 12.42 -2.43
C CYS A 106 14.54 11.93 -1.57
N ILE A 107 14.24 11.43 -0.38
CA ILE A 107 15.24 10.98 0.60
C ILE A 107 14.91 9.54 0.99
N GLU A 108 15.87 8.66 0.82
CA GLU A 108 15.86 7.27 1.28
C GLU A 108 16.88 7.14 2.40
N LEU A 109 16.46 6.63 3.57
CA LEU A 109 17.39 6.38 4.67
C LEU A 109 18.09 5.04 4.45
N ASP A 110 19.39 5.08 4.35
CA ASP A 110 20.22 3.88 4.28
C ASP A 110 20.39 3.32 5.71
N ASP A 111 19.55 2.36 6.08
CA ASP A 111 19.66 1.69 7.37
C ASP A 111 20.77 0.63 7.27
N ARG A 112 21.80 0.73 8.11
CA ARG A 112 22.98 -0.17 8.14
C ARG A 112 22.69 -1.67 8.29
N SER A 113 21.41 -2.05 8.51
CA SER A 113 20.96 -3.45 8.46
C SER A 113 20.94 -4.06 7.03
N HIS A 114 21.47 -3.34 6.04
CA HIS A 114 21.29 -3.54 4.59
C HIS A 114 22.32 -4.40 3.87
N ASP A 115 23.12 -5.21 4.54
CA ASP A 115 24.07 -6.12 3.86
C ASP A 115 23.41 -7.30 3.10
N ARG A 116 22.09 -7.26 2.87
CA ARG A 116 21.39 -8.27 2.09
C ARG A 116 21.44 -7.96 0.59
N PRO A 117 21.82 -8.95 -0.27
CA PRO A 117 21.99 -8.75 -1.72
C PRO A 117 20.78 -8.17 -2.45
N ASP A 118 19.56 -8.45 -1.97
CA ASP A 118 18.30 -7.98 -2.58
C ASP A 118 18.09 -6.47 -2.43
N ARG A 119 18.64 -5.85 -1.38
CA ARG A 119 18.53 -4.42 -1.14
C ARG A 119 19.50 -3.61 -1.97
N LYS A 120 20.74 -4.08 -2.19
CA LYS A 120 21.70 -3.45 -3.12
C LYS A 120 21.14 -3.32 -4.54
N ARG A 121 20.31 -4.28 -4.99
CA ARG A 121 19.61 -4.19 -6.27
C ARG A 121 18.52 -3.11 -6.28
N ARG A 122 17.81 -2.93 -5.16
CA ARG A 122 16.77 -1.89 -4.99
C ARG A 122 17.38 -0.50 -5.05
N ASP A 123 18.45 -0.25 -4.30
CA ASP A 123 19.13 1.03 -4.20
C ASP A 123 19.70 1.47 -5.55
N LYS A 124 20.33 0.52 -6.27
CA LYS A 124 20.79 0.76 -7.65
C LYS A 124 19.63 1.13 -8.60
N PHE A 125 18.44 0.54 -8.40
CA PHE A 125 17.28 0.86 -9.23
C PHE A 125 16.76 2.28 -8.94
N VAL A 126 16.62 2.66 -7.67
CA VAL A 126 16.13 4.00 -7.27
C VAL A 126 17.09 5.08 -7.76
N ASN A 127 18.41 4.91 -7.56
CA ASN A 127 19.44 5.86 -8.02
C ASN A 127 19.52 6.01 -9.55
N ASN A 128 19.01 5.04 -10.31
CA ASN A 128 18.98 5.13 -11.78
C ASN A 128 17.63 5.67 -12.31
N ALA A 129 16.63 5.85 -11.46
CA ALA A 129 15.29 6.30 -11.83
C ALA A 129 15.11 7.81 -11.69
N PHE A 130 16.00 8.46 -10.92
CA PHE A 130 16.10 9.90 -10.73
C PHE A 130 17.43 10.43 -11.31
#